data_643fc338b4ded3b8043b356f4d6a2a3e
#
_entry.id   643fc338b4ded3b8043b356f4d6a2a3e
#
_cell.length_a   1.000
_cell.length_b   1.000
_cell.length_c   1.000
_cell.angle_alpha   90.00
_cell.angle_beta   90.00
_cell.angle_gamma   90.00
#
_symmetry.space_group_name_H-M   'P 1'
#
loop_
_entity.id
_entity.type
_entity.pdbx_description
1 polymer ?
#
loop_
_entity_poly.entity_id
_entity_poly.type
_entity_poly.pdbx_seq_one_letter_code
_entity_poly.pdbx_strand_id
1 'polypeptide(L)'
;MNKIIMTSMLGSFIPLWFVQGANTAAQSPEPDRVSIFKVSLQCPAAPQIGCGSASKPILLELERDRAVEQAWLNRAGTLIAVVWKSQRNAQTQPDLTSRLRSAGCCARDADINEVQGEARDQALKEFQWGHGWYRGADVDRLSEEEAGIIAARLVRRVEAKTTLPKIKAERLREVLAGALRKCFTEGEGQGRLQVRQLARDFLDEKQIAILEQAIEKGVRPLPNES
;
A
#
# COMPACT_ATOMS: atom_id res chain seq x y z
N MET A 1 -78.90 31.02 15.76
CA MET A 1 -78.12 30.43 16.87
C MET A 1 -76.91 29.76 16.27
N ASN A 2 -75.76 30.48 16.11
CA ASN A 2 -74.52 29.99 15.51
C ASN A 2 -73.48 29.73 16.60
N LYS A 3 -73.07 28.48 16.80
CA LYS A 3 -71.97 28.09 17.64
C LYS A 3 -70.66 28.15 16.89
N ILE A 4 -69.79 29.04 17.30
CA ILE A 4 -68.41 29.12 16.80
C ILE A 4 -67.57 28.14 17.64
N ILE A 5 -66.94 27.15 16.94
CA ILE A 5 -66.00 26.21 17.53
C ILE A 5 -64.59 26.78 17.28
N MET A 6 -63.92 27.17 18.37
CA MET A 6 -62.54 27.60 18.36
C MET A 6 -61.62 26.37 18.43
N THR A 7 -60.90 26.07 17.37
CA THR A 7 -59.90 24.98 17.33
C THR A 7 -58.54 25.56 17.71
N SER A 8 -58.04 25.14 18.88
CA SER A 8 -56.69 25.47 19.38
C SER A 8 -55.62 24.66 18.67
N MET A 9 -54.73 25.32 17.92
CA MET A 9 -53.54 24.71 17.36
C MET A 9 -52.41 24.73 18.41
N LEU A 10 -52.08 23.55 18.95
CA LEU A 10 -50.89 23.32 19.74
C LEU A 10 -49.73 23.15 18.79
N GLY A 11 -48.86 24.16 18.69
CA GLY A 11 -47.60 24.10 17.97
C GLY A 11 -46.57 23.25 18.73
N SER A 12 -46.26 22.07 18.22
CA SER A 12 -45.14 21.25 18.71
C SER A 12 -43.81 21.88 18.31
N PHE A 13 -43.11 22.49 19.24
CA PHE A 13 -41.71 22.89 19.09
C PHE A 13 -40.83 21.62 19.15
N ILE A 14 -40.27 21.20 18.04
CA ILE A 14 -39.23 20.20 18.00
C ILE A 14 -37.88 20.92 18.18
N PRO A 15 -37.10 20.65 19.24
CA PRO A 15 -35.79 21.22 19.38
C PRO A 15 -34.85 20.58 18.36
N LEU A 16 -34.34 21.38 17.41
CA LEU A 16 -33.23 21.00 16.54
C LEU A 16 -31.99 20.79 17.41
N TRP A 17 -31.67 19.52 17.72
CA TRP A 17 -30.38 19.17 18.25
C TRP A 17 -29.38 19.29 17.10
N PHE A 18 -28.59 20.37 17.13
CA PHE A 18 -27.39 20.51 16.32
C PHE A 18 -26.41 19.41 16.75
N VAL A 19 -26.37 18.31 16.02
CA VAL A 19 -25.25 17.35 16.08
C VAL A 19 -24.03 18.06 15.46
N GLN A 20 -23.27 18.74 16.34
CA GLN A 20 -21.92 19.15 15.97
C GLN A 20 -21.11 17.87 15.73
N GLY A 21 -21.02 17.46 14.48
CA GLY A 21 -20.05 16.48 14.04
C GLY A 21 -18.66 17.03 14.35
N ALA A 22 -18.06 16.57 15.43
CA ALA A 22 -16.66 16.82 15.72
C ALA A 22 -15.87 16.20 14.57
N ASN A 23 -15.47 17.03 13.59
CA ASN A 23 -14.37 16.73 12.68
C ASN A 23 -13.12 16.66 13.56
N THR A 24 -12.87 15.49 14.13
CA THR A 24 -11.56 15.13 14.66
C THR A 24 -10.64 15.04 13.46
N ALA A 25 -10.08 16.17 13.03
CA ALA A 25 -8.88 16.15 12.20
C ALA A 25 -7.88 15.26 12.96
N ALA A 26 -7.47 14.15 12.33
CA ALA A 26 -6.52 13.23 12.91
C ALA A 26 -5.26 14.05 13.24
N GLN A 27 -5.06 14.33 14.54
CA GLN A 27 -3.91 15.08 15.01
C GLN A 27 -2.68 14.23 14.68
N SER A 28 -1.68 14.87 14.07
CA SER A 28 -0.38 14.21 13.85
C SER A 28 0.14 13.70 15.19
N PRO A 29 0.64 12.46 15.26
CA PRO A 29 1.14 11.90 16.51
C PRO A 29 2.32 12.71 17.03
N GLU A 30 2.42 12.83 18.36
CA GLU A 30 3.56 13.49 19.01
C GLU A 30 4.89 12.82 18.60
N PRO A 31 5.94 13.58 18.26
CA PRO A 31 7.23 13.04 17.82
C PRO A 31 7.83 11.99 18.75
N ASP A 32 7.64 12.15 20.07
CA ASP A 32 8.16 11.25 21.11
C ASP A 32 7.43 9.90 21.14
N ARG A 33 6.29 9.81 20.47
CA ARG A 33 5.52 8.58 20.33
C ARG A 33 5.79 7.86 19.01
N VAL A 34 6.71 8.34 18.18
CA VAL A 34 7.00 7.75 16.87
C VAL A 34 8.42 7.24 16.80
N SER A 35 8.57 5.97 16.45
CA SER A 35 9.85 5.37 16.07
C SER A 35 9.89 5.17 14.55
N ILE A 36 11.01 5.46 13.94
CA ILE A 36 11.26 5.23 12.51
C ILE A 36 12.28 4.12 12.35
N PHE A 37 11.97 3.11 11.55
CA PHE A 37 12.87 2.00 11.24
C PHE A 37 13.23 2.00 9.77
N LYS A 38 14.51 1.85 9.46
CA LYS A 38 14.98 1.56 8.10
C LYS A 38 14.66 0.10 7.77
N VAL A 39 14.11 -0.12 6.57
CA VAL A 39 13.70 -1.45 6.09
C VAL A 39 14.01 -1.59 4.59
N SER A 40 13.95 -2.82 4.07
CA SER A 40 14.11 -3.12 2.64
C SER A 40 12.86 -3.84 2.11
N LEU A 41 11.77 -3.08 1.99
CA LEU A 41 10.50 -3.57 1.46
C LEU A 41 10.15 -2.97 0.09
N GLN A 42 11.18 -2.55 -0.64
CA GLN A 42 11.04 -2.06 -2.01
C GLN A 42 10.63 -3.18 -2.95
N CYS A 43 9.78 -2.85 -3.93
CA CYS A 43 9.43 -3.81 -4.97
C CYS A 43 10.64 -4.04 -5.90
N PRO A 44 11.13 -5.29 -6.07
CA PRO A 44 12.23 -5.56 -7.00
C PRO A 44 11.90 -5.20 -8.46
N ALA A 45 10.62 -5.24 -8.82
CA ALA A 45 10.13 -4.88 -10.15
C ALA A 45 9.91 -3.37 -10.32
N ALA A 46 9.72 -2.63 -9.22
CA ALA A 46 9.49 -1.18 -9.21
C ALA A 46 10.21 -0.56 -8.00
N PRO A 47 11.55 -0.37 -8.06
CA PRO A 47 12.37 0.04 -6.91
C PRO A 47 11.99 1.38 -6.27
N GLN A 48 11.21 2.21 -6.99
CA GLN A 48 10.72 3.50 -6.52
C GLN A 48 9.49 3.39 -5.60
N ILE A 49 8.92 2.19 -5.43
CA ILE A 49 7.78 1.95 -4.55
C ILE A 49 8.00 0.75 -3.64
N GLY A 50 7.31 0.74 -2.52
CA GLY A 50 7.25 -0.39 -1.61
C GLY A 50 6.43 -1.54 -2.19
N CYS A 51 6.77 -2.77 -1.81
CA CYS A 51 6.00 -3.96 -2.14
C CYS A 51 4.82 -4.08 -1.16
N GLY A 52 3.61 -3.77 -1.62
CA GLY A 52 2.41 -3.78 -0.79
C GLY A 52 2.10 -5.16 -0.22
N SER A 53 2.16 -6.20 -1.05
CA SER A 53 1.88 -7.59 -0.65
C SER A 53 2.86 -8.12 0.41
N ALA A 54 4.15 -7.76 0.31
CA ALA A 54 5.14 -8.13 1.32
C ALA A 54 5.00 -7.31 2.62
N SER A 55 4.57 -6.05 2.51
CA SER A 55 4.49 -5.14 3.64
C SER A 55 3.23 -5.32 4.48
N LYS A 56 2.11 -5.69 3.86
CA LYS A 56 0.81 -5.82 4.53
C LYS A 56 0.83 -6.73 5.77
N PRO A 57 1.32 -7.98 5.68
CA PRO A 57 1.36 -8.86 6.86
C PRO A 57 2.26 -8.31 7.96
N ILE A 58 3.34 -7.61 7.60
CA ILE A 58 4.29 -7.02 8.55
C ILE A 58 3.62 -5.88 9.33
N LEU A 59 2.96 -4.95 8.64
CA LEU A 59 2.27 -3.83 9.28
C LEU A 59 1.13 -4.31 10.17
N LEU A 60 0.35 -5.28 9.71
CA LEU A 60 -0.74 -5.86 10.49
C LEU A 60 -0.22 -6.61 11.73
N GLU A 61 0.93 -7.29 11.64
CA GLU A 61 1.54 -7.96 12.78
C GLU A 61 2.07 -6.96 13.82
N LEU A 62 2.66 -5.85 13.37
CA LEU A 62 3.04 -4.76 14.26
C LEU A 62 1.84 -4.17 15.00
N GLU A 63 0.73 -3.94 14.31
CA GLU A 63 -0.49 -3.37 14.90
C GLU A 63 -1.21 -4.33 15.86
N ARG A 64 -0.89 -5.64 15.86
CA ARG A 64 -1.36 -6.61 16.86
C ARG A 64 -0.69 -6.43 18.22
N ASP A 65 0.46 -5.76 18.27
CA ASP A 65 1.12 -5.46 19.54
C ASP A 65 0.29 -4.47 20.35
N ARG A 66 0.07 -4.80 21.63
CA ARG A 66 -0.72 -3.96 22.53
C ARG A 66 -0.11 -2.57 22.77
N ALA A 67 1.20 -2.42 22.62
CA ALA A 67 1.90 -1.16 22.77
C ALA A 67 1.87 -0.29 21.51
N VAL A 68 1.61 -0.89 20.34
CA VAL A 68 1.53 -0.20 19.05
C VAL A 68 0.12 0.31 18.82
N GLU A 69 0.01 1.56 18.41
CA GLU A 69 -1.24 2.18 17.99
C GLU A 69 -1.42 2.06 16.48
N GLN A 70 -0.34 2.33 15.72
CA GLN A 70 -0.36 2.33 14.26
C GLN A 70 1.03 1.96 13.72
N ALA A 71 1.06 1.30 12.57
CA ALA A 71 2.27 1.05 11.80
C ALA A 71 2.08 1.51 10.35
N TRP A 72 3.07 2.21 9.80
CA TRP A 72 3.03 2.85 8.51
C TRP A 72 4.28 2.54 7.70
N LEU A 73 4.11 2.27 6.41
CA LEU A 73 5.21 2.15 5.44
C LEU A 73 5.27 3.41 4.60
N ASN A 74 6.46 3.95 4.36
CA ASN A 74 6.61 5.02 3.38
C ASN A 74 6.45 4.47 1.95
N ARG A 75 6.08 5.35 1.01
CA ARG A 75 5.83 4.97 -0.40
C ARG A 75 7.01 4.22 -1.04
N ALA A 76 8.23 4.60 -0.71
CA ALA A 76 9.43 3.96 -1.23
C ALA A 76 9.69 2.55 -0.66
N GLY A 77 9.02 2.14 0.41
CA GLY A 77 9.27 0.85 1.06
C GLY A 77 10.60 0.78 1.81
N THR A 78 11.15 1.92 2.18
CA THR A 78 12.46 2.04 2.86
C THR A 78 12.38 2.35 4.35
N LEU A 79 11.22 2.85 4.81
CA LEU A 79 10.99 3.24 6.19
C LEU A 79 9.65 2.71 6.70
N ILE A 80 9.65 2.25 7.96
CA ILE A 80 8.45 1.99 8.73
C ILE A 80 8.39 2.99 9.89
N ALA A 81 7.27 3.70 10.03
CA ALA A 81 6.95 4.50 11.20
C ALA A 81 6.02 3.69 12.11
N VAL A 82 6.38 3.60 13.40
CA VAL A 82 5.57 2.95 14.44
C VAL A 82 5.13 4.01 15.43
N VAL A 83 3.82 4.18 15.56
CA VAL A 83 3.19 5.07 16.53
C VAL A 83 2.85 4.27 17.78
N TRP A 84 3.36 4.69 18.93
CA TRP A 84 3.15 4.04 20.22
C TRP A 84 1.92 4.61 20.93
N LYS A 85 1.18 3.79 21.69
CA LYS A 85 0.02 4.23 22.49
C LYS A 85 0.39 5.16 23.64
N SER A 86 1.62 5.05 24.15
CA SER A 86 2.15 5.90 25.20
C SER A 86 3.55 6.36 24.85
N GLN A 87 4.05 7.37 25.56
CA GLN A 87 5.42 7.81 25.41
C GLN A 87 6.39 6.65 25.58
N ARG A 88 7.44 6.67 24.79
CA ARG A 88 8.44 5.62 24.71
C ARG A 88 9.17 5.47 26.04
N ASN A 89 9.08 4.27 26.61
CA ASN A 89 9.87 3.88 27.78
C ASN A 89 10.77 2.70 27.37
N ALA A 90 12.08 2.88 27.46
CA ALA A 90 13.09 1.89 27.06
C ALA A 90 12.92 0.51 27.74
N GLN A 91 12.25 0.46 28.90
CA GLN A 91 12.01 -0.76 29.66
C GLN A 91 10.77 -1.55 29.19
N THR A 92 9.86 -0.93 28.45
CA THR A 92 8.57 -1.52 28.04
C THR A 92 8.49 -1.81 26.55
N GLN A 93 9.51 -1.45 25.78
CA GLN A 93 9.51 -1.70 24.34
C GLN A 93 9.88 -3.14 24.03
N PRO A 94 9.01 -3.87 23.35
CA PRO A 94 9.42 -5.11 22.71
C PRO A 94 10.52 -4.79 21.69
N ASP A 95 11.46 -5.71 21.53
CA ASP A 95 12.44 -5.63 20.46
C ASP A 95 11.73 -5.71 19.10
N LEU A 96 11.31 -4.55 18.58
CA LEU A 96 10.66 -4.46 17.28
C LEU A 96 11.55 -4.95 16.15
N THR A 97 12.87 -4.82 16.30
CA THR A 97 13.80 -5.32 15.29
C THR A 97 13.69 -6.83 15.13
N SER A 98 13.62 -7.57 16.24
CA SER A 98 13.38 -9.02 16.21
C SER A 98 12.00 -9.37 15.65
N ARG A 99 10.97 -8.60 15.98
CA ARG A 99 9.62 -8.83 15.43
C ARG A 99 9.54 -8.54 13.94
N LEU A 100 10.12 -7.45 13.47
CA LEU A 100 10.20 -7.15 12.05
C LEU A 100 10.91 -8.27 11.29
N ARG A 101 11.99 -8.82 11.85
CA ARG A 101 12.67 -9.99 11.27
C ARG A 101 11.78 -11.23 11.26
N SER A 102 11.12 -11.52 12.38
CA SER A 102 10.22 -12.68 12.49
C SER A 102 9.00 -12.58 11.57
N ALA A 103 8.51 -11.38 11.31
CA ALA A 103 7.43 -11.12 10.37
C ALA A 103 7.86 -11.21 8.89
N GLY A 104 9.13 -11.58 8.63
CA GLY A 104 9.64 -11.69 7.27
C GLY A 104 9.98 -10.36 6.62
N CYS A 105 10.05 -9.29 7.43
CA CYS A 105 10.56 -8.02 6.95
C CYS A 105 12.02 -8.20 6.54
N CYS A 106 12.26 -8.00 5.27
CA CYS A 106 13.58 -7.96 4.67
C CYS A 106 14.21 -9.35 4.46
N ALA A 107 14.62 -9.60 3.24
CA ALA A 107 15.47 -10.74 2.90
C ALA A 107 16.71 -10.74 3.81
N ARG A 108 17.19 -11.91 4.11
CA ARG A 108 18.14 -12.36 5.16
C ARG A 108 19.28 -11.44 5.59
N ASP A 109 19.59 -10.37 4.83
CA ASP A 109 20.75 -9.48 5.05
C ASP A 109 20.35 -8.00 5.19
N ALA A 110 19.08 -7.67 5.31
CA ALA A 110 18.67 -6.27 5.44
C ALA A 110 18.79 -5.83 6.91
N ASP A 111 19.66 -4.88 7.15
CA ASP A 111 19.81 -4.21 8.44
C ASP A 111 18.53 -3.44 8.78
N ILE A 112 17.71 -4.04 9.65
CA ILE A 112 16.61 -3.32 10.27
C ILE A 112 17.20 -2.51 11.42
N ASN A 113 17.27 -1.20 11.25
CA ASN A 113 17.82 -0.30 12.25
C ASN A 113 16.84 0.83 12.54
N GLU A 114 16.75 1.18 13.81
CA GLU A 114 16.02 2.39 14.19
C GLU A 114 16.81 3.61 13.73
N VAL A 115 16.15 4.51 13.03
CA VAL A 115 16.74 5.74 12.51
C VAL A 115 16.86 6.75 13.65
N GLN A 116 18.02 7.39 13.79
CA GLN A 116 18.32 8.35 14.85
C GLN A 116 18.81 9.68 14.26
N GLY A 117 18.85 10.72 15.11
CA GLY A 117 19.40 12.03 14.78
C GLY A 117 18.66 12.73 13.66
N GLU A 118 19.36 13.50 12.83
CA GLU A 118 18.82 14.33 11.77
C GLU A 118 17.99 13.53 10.75
N ALA A 119 18.41 12.30 10.42
CA ALA A 119 17.66 11.43 9.51
C ALA A 119 16.29 11.03 10.10
N ARG A 120 16.18 10.84 11.42
CA ARG A 120 14.92 10.63 12.12
C ARG A 120 14.04 11.87 12.02
N ASP A 121 14.60 13.05 12.29
CA ASP A 121 13.86 14.30 12.27
C ASP A 121 13.30 14.61 10.88
N GLN A 122 14.04 14.33 9.83
CA GLN A 122 13.58 14.44 8.45
C GLN A 122 12.45 13.48 8.16
N ALA A 123 12.62 12.20 8.51
CA ALA A 123 11.59 11.18 8.29
C ALA A 123 10.29 11.46 9.10
N LEU A 124 10.42 12.01 10.31
CA LEU A 124 9.26 12.46 11.10
C LEU A 124 8.51 13.62 10.44
N LYS A 125 9.22 14.60 9.88
CA LYS A 125 8.58 15.69 9.12
C LYS A 125 7.79 15.16 7.94
N GLU A 126 8.38 14.25 7.16
CA GLU A 126 7.71 13.59 6.03
C GLU A 126 6.49 12.78 6.48
N PHE A 127 6.59 12.08 7.60
CA PHE A 127 5.50 11.31 8.19
C PHE A 127 4.35 12.22 8.67
N GLN A 128 4.67 13.34 9.33
CA GLN A 128 3.65 14.29 9.82
C GLN A 128 2.84 14.94 8.72
N TRP A 129 3.39 15.07 7.51
CA TRP A 129 2.64 15.58 6.36
C TRP A 129 1.65 14.56 5.78
N GLY A 130 1.72 13.28 6.21
CA GLY A 130 0.75 12.23 5.92
C GLY A 130 0.72 11.74 4.47
N HIS A 131 1.44 12.40 3.56
CA HIS A 131 1.48 12.01 2.16
C HIS A 131 2.56 10.94 1.92
N GLY A 132 2.17 9.89 1.20
CA GLY A 132 3.12 8.83 0.84
C GLY A 132 3.44 7.85 1.96
N TRP A 133 2.60 7.78 2.99
CA TRP A 133 2.65 6.77 4.03
C TRP A 133 1.37 5.94 4.04
N TYR A 134 1.50 4.63 4.23
CA TYR A 134 0.42 3.66 4.08
C TYR A 134 0.35 2.74 5.29
N ARG A 135 -0.83 2.59 5.87
CA ARG A 135 -1.11 1.59 6.89
C ARG A 135 -1.37 0.21 6.29
N GLY A 136 -1.38 -0.83 7.14
CA GLY A 136 -1.72 -2.18 6.71
C GLY A 136 -3.04 -2.29 5.94
N ALA A 137 -4.05 -1.47 6.28
CA ALA A 137 -5.33 -1.42 5.56
C ALA A 137 -5.23 -0.76 4.17
N ASP A 138 -4.31 0.20 3.99
CA ASP A 138 -4.22 1.03 2.77
C ASP A 138 -3.06 0.64 1.86
N VAL A 139 -2.17 -0.23 2.34
CA VAL A 139 -0.94 -0.62 1.61
C VAL A 139 -1.23 -1.37 0.31
N ASP A 140 -2.44 -1.88 0.13
CA ASP A 140 -2.91 -2.49 -1.12
C ASP A 140 -2.85 -1.50 -2.31
N ARG A 141 -2.89 -0.19 -2.06
CA ARG A 141 -2.66 0.84 -3.09
C ARG A 141 -1.27 0.74 -3.72
N LEU A 142 -0.26 0.37 -2.93
CA LEU A 142 1.08 0.10 -3.48
C LEU A 142 1.08 -1.15 -4.35
N SER A 143 0.34 -2.21 -3.96
CA SER A 143 0.17 -3.41 -4.78
C SER A 143 -0.55 -3.13 -6.10
N GLU A 144 -1.51 -2.22 -6.11
CA GLU A 144 -2.20 -1.78 -7.33
C GLU A 144 -1.26 -1.02 -8.28
N GLU A 145 -0.46 -0.11 -7.74
CA GLU A 145 0.55 0.63 -8.50
C GLU A 145 1.62 -0.31 -9.05
N GLU A 146 2.13 -1.22 -8.23
CA GLU A 146 3.08 -2.27 -8.60
C GLU A 146 2.56 -3.11 -9.76
N ALA A 147 1.32 -3.58 -9.70
CA ALA A 147 0.67 -4.36 -10.75
C ALA A 147 0.64 -3.60 -12.09
N GLY A 148 0.30 -2.32 -12.06
CA GLY A 148 0.30 -1.45 -13.24
C GLY A 148 1.68 -1.28 -13.86
N ILE A 149 2.71 -1.06 -13.04
CA ILE A 149 4.10 -0.91 -13.51
C ILE A 149 4.60 -2.22 -14.13
N ILE A 150 4.36 -3.36 -13.49
CA ILE A 150 4.77 -4.67 -13.99
C ILE A 150 4.07 -4.98 -15.32
N ALA A 151 2.76 -4.79 -15.39
CA ALA A 151 1.99 -5.02 -16.61
C ALA A 151 2.50 -4.16 -17.78
N ALA A 152 2.70 -2.86 -17.54
CA ALA A 152 3.25 -1.96 -18.56
C ALA A 152 4.65 -2.41 -19.05
N ARG A 153 5.49 -2.88 -18.16
CA ARG A 153 6.82 -3.34 -18.49
C ARG A 153 6.79 -4.66 -19.28
N LEU A 154 5.94 -5.60 -18.92
CA LEU A 154 5.73 -6.83 -19.66
C LEU A 154 5.29 -6.55 -21.10
N VAL A 155 4.32 -5.67 -21.29
CA VAL A 155 3.83 -5.28 -22.62
C VAL A 155 4.96 -4.61 -23.43
N ARG A 156 5.68 -3.65 -22.86
CA ARG A 156 6.85 -3.02 -23.55
C ARG A 156 7.89 -4.03 -24.01
N ARG A 157 8.14 -5.10 -23.25
CA ARG A 157 9.08 -6.15 -23.64
C ARG A 157 8.61 -6.98 -24.83
N VAL A 158 7.31 -7.16 -24.97
CA VAL A 158 6.70 -7.79 -26.16
C VAL A 158 6.81 -6.83 -27.34
N GLU A 159 6.44 -5.55 -27.18
CA GLU A 159 6.54 -4.52 -28.21
C GLU A 159 7.97 -4.30 -28.72
N ALA A 160 8.96 -4.40 -27.86
CA ALA A 160 10.38 -4.26 -28.23
C ALA A 160 10.89 -5.35 -29.19
N LYS A 161 10.21 -6.49 -29.28
CA LYS A 161 10.61 -7.64 -30.11
C LYS A 161 9.63 -7.98 -31.22
N THR A 162 8.41 -7.42 -31.16
CA THR A 162 7.34 -7.71 -32.11
C THR A 162 6.47 -6.47 -32.32
N THR A 163 5.73 -6.44 -33.43
CA THR A 163 4.70 -5.41 -33.66
C THR A 163 3.43 -5.78 -32.93
N LEU A 164 3.00 -4.93 -32.01
CA LEU A 164 1.71 -5.05 -31.32
C LEU A 164 0.88 -3.78 -31.58
N PRO A 165 -0.33 -3.88 -32.15
CA PRO A 165 -1.20 -2.71 -32.35
C PRO A 165 -1.48 -1.99 -31.02
N LYS A 166 -1.41 -0.66 -30.99
CA LYS A 166 -1.52 0.17 -29.78
C LYS A 166 -2.76 -0.18 -28.93
N ILE A 167 -3.93 -0.30 -29.55
CA ILE A 167 -5.19 -0.67 -28.86
C ILE A 167 -5.05 -2.05 -28.18
N LYS A 168 -4.39 -2.99 -28.87
CA LYS A 168 -4.18 -4.34 -28.33
C LYS A 168 -3.20 -4.34 -27.16
N ALA A 169 -2.13 -3.55 -27.25
CA ALA A 169 -1.15 -3.34 -26.17
C ALA A 169 -1.80 -2.72 -24.93
N GLU A 170 -2.63 -1.69 -25.09
CA GLU A 170 -3.34 -1.03 -23.99
C GLU A 170 -4.30 -2.01 -23.29
N ARG A 171 -5.11 -2.75 -24.04
CA ARG A 171 -6.01 -3.77 -23.47
C ARG A 171 -5.27 -4.88 -22.76
N LEU A 172 -4.18 -5.39 -23.36
CA LEU A 172 -3.34 -6.39 -22.72
C LEU A 172 -2.78 -5.87 -21.40
N ARG A 173 -2.28 -4.64 -21.37
CA ARG A 173 -1.77 -4.00 -20.13
C ARG A 173 -2.84 -3.96 -19.03
N GLU A 174 -4.07 -3.55 -19.36
CA GLU A 174 -5.18 -3.47 -18.40
C GLU A 174 -5.52 -4.85 -17.83
N VAL A 175 -5.63 -5.87 -18.69
CA VAL A 175 -5.95 -7.24 -18.28
C VAL A 175 -4.84 -7.82 -17.39
N LEU A 176 -3.58 -7.62 -17.77
CA LEU A 176 -2.45 -8.08 -16.96
C LEU A 176 -2.36 -7.35 -15.62
N ALA A 177 -2.59 -6.03 -15.59
CA ALA A 177 -2.63 -5.26 -14.35
C ALA A 177 -3.74 -5.74 -13.42
N GLY A 178 -4.93 -6.03 -13.95
CA GLY A 178 -6.05 -6.59 -13.19
C GLY A 178 -5.74 -7.95 -12.57
N ALA A 179 -5.11 -8.85 -13.33
CA ALA A 179 -4.70 -10.17 -12.84
C ALA A 179 -3.61 -10.08 -11.75
N LEU A 180 -2.59 -9.25 -11.98
CA LEU A 180 -1.52 -9.03 -11.02
C LEU A 180 -2.03 -8.38 -9.73
N ARG A 181 -2.96 -7.41 -9.84
CA ARG A 181 -3.60 -6.79 -8.67
C ARG A 181 -4.25 -7.84 -7.78
N LYS A 182 -5.11 -8.69 -8.34
CA LYS A 182 -5.75 -9.78 -7.58
C LYS A 182 -4.72 -10.69 -6.91
N CYS A 183 -3.69 -11.07 -7.64
CA CYS A 183 -2.61 -11.88 -7.10
C CYS A 183 -1.91 -11.24 -5.89
N PHE A 184 -1.66 -9.93 -5.93
CA PHE A 184 -0.95 -9.22 -4.87
C PHE A 184 -1.82 -8.89 -3.65
N THR A 185 -3.12 -8.68 -3.84
CA THR A 185 -4.04 -8.31 -2.76
C THR A 185 -4.75 -9.51 -2.14
N GLU A 186 -5.05 -10.54 -2.94
CA GLU A 186 -5.82 -11.71 -2.51
C GLU A 186 -4.94 -12.94 -2.19
N GLY A 187 -3.64 -12.86 -2.49
CA GLY A 187 -2.67 -13.91 -2.17
C GLY A 187 -2.80 -15.17 -3.04
N GLU A 188 -3.46 -15.07 -4.17
CA GLU A 188 -3.61 -16.19 -5.09
C GLU A 188 -2.27 -16.56 -5.75
N GLY A 189 -1.66 -17.68 -5.33
CA GLY A 189 -0.36 -18.16 -5.83
C GLY A 189 -0.32 -18.53 -7.33
N GLN A 190 -1.38 -18.31 -8.08
CA GLN A 190 -1.52 -18.64 -9.51
C GLN A 190 -1.25 -17.47 -10.47
N GLY A 191 -0.79 -16.33 -9.99
CA GLY A 191 -0.66 -15.12 -10.82
C GLY A 191 0.11 -15.31 -12.13
N ARG A 192 1.16 -16.11 -12.13
CA ARG A 192 1.94 -16.37 -13.37
C ARG A 192 1.13 -17.18 -14.40
N LEU A 193 0.40 -18.20 -13.94
CA LEU A 193 -0.44 -19.03 -14.82
C LEU A 193 -1.62 -18.21 -15.37
N GLN A 194 -2.23 -17.38 -14.54
CA GLN A 194 -3.34 -16.53 -14.92
C GLN A 194 -2.90 -15.45 -15.93
N VAL A 195 -1.75 -14.81 -15.72
CA VAL A 195 -1.16 -13.85 -16.68
C VAL A 195 -0.95 -14.51 -18.04
N ARG A 196 -0.37 -15.72 -18.09
CA ARG A 196 -0.16 -16.48 -19.33
C ARG A 196 -1.48 -16.80 -20.02
N GLN A 197 -2.47 -17.27 -19.31
CA GLN A 197 -3.76 -17.66 -19.87
C GLN A 197 -4.49 -16.46 -20.49
N LEU A 198 -4.55 -15.34 -19.77
CA LEU A 198 -5.18 -14.11 -20.25
C LEU A 198 -4.45 -13.49 -21.44
N ALA A 199 -3.13 -13.65 -21.51
CA ALA A 199 -2.36 -13.12 -22.63
C ALA A 199 -2.67 -13.82 -23.98
N ARG A 200 -3.16 -15.08 -23.97
CA ARG A 200 -3.48 -15.84 -25.18
C ARG A 200 -4.59 -15.22 -26.03
N ASP A 201 -5.48 -14.45 -25.41
CA ASP A 201 -6.55 -13.75 -26.11
C ASP A 201 -6.01 -12.54 -26.92
N PHE A 202 -4.80 -12.10 -26.60
CA PHE A 202 -4.18 -10.90 -27.17
C PHE A 202 -2.91 -11.17 -27.98
N LEU A 203 -2.22 -12.26 -27.74
CA LEU A 203 -0.90 -12.53 -28.28
C LEU A 203 -0.89 -13.83 -29.11
N ASP A 204 -0.11 -13.84 -30.18
CA ASP A 204 0.23 -15.07 -30.92
C ASP A 204 1.28 -15.89 -30.13
N GLU A 205 1.56 -17.10 -30.57
CA GLU A 205 2.50 -18.02 -29.90
C GLU A 205 3.93 -17.44 -29.74
N LYS A 206 4.41 -16.71 -30.76
CA LYS A 206 5.72 -16.06 -30.70
C LYS A 206 5.76 -14.96 -29.66
N GLN A 207 4.71 -14.16 -29.60
CA GLN A 207 4.56 -13.08 -28.63
C GLN A 207 4.39 -13.64 -27.20
N ILE A 208 3.65 -14.75 -27.05
CA ILE A 208 3.51 -15.45 -25.76
C ILE A 208 4.88 -15.96 -25.28
N ALA A 209 5.68 -16.58 -26.14
CA ALA A 209 7.02 -17.03 -25.77
C ALA A 209 7.92 -15.87 -25.29
N ILE A 210 7.78 -14.68 -25.89
CA ILE A 210 8.50 -13.48 -25.45
C ILE A 210 8.01 -13.02 -24.07
N LEU A 211 6.70 -13.01 -23.85
CA LEU A 211 6.10 -12.66 -22.56
C LEU A 211 6.56 -13.62 -21.45
N GLU A 212 6.54 -14.92 -21.72
CA GLU A 212 7.00 -15.96 -20.79
C GLU A 212 8.48 -15.77 -20.43
N GLN A 213 9.33 -15.54 -21.43
CA GLN A 213 10.73 -15.23 -21.19
C GLN A 213 10.92 -13.97 -20.34
N ALA A 214 10.08 -12.95 -20.53
CA ALA A 214 10.09 -11.74 -19.72
C ALA A 214 9.71 -12.01 -18.27
N ILE A 215 8.71 -12.86 -18.03
CA ILE A 215 8.28 -13.28 -16.70
C ILE A 215 9.36 -14.11 -15.99
N GLU A 216 9.99 -15.06 -16.68
CA GLU A 216 11.04 -15.93 -16.15
C GLU A 216 12.31 -15.17 -15.76
N LYS A 217 12.73 -14.22 -16.60
CA LYS A 217 13.88 -13.34 -16.31
C LYS A 217 13.62 -12.33 -15.19
N GLY A 218 12.39 -12.28 -14.72
CA GLY A 218 11.94 -11.28 -13.74
C GLY A 218 11.71 -9.91 -14.38
N VAL A 219 10.83 -9.14 -13.75
CA VAL A 219 10.34 -7.84 -14.28
C VAL A 219 11.16 -6.67 -13.72
N ARG A 220 12.45 -6.88 -13.41
CA ARG A 220 13.34 -5.80 -12.98
C ARG A 220 13.50 -4.77 -14.09
N PRO A 221 13.62 -3.48 -13.76
CA PRO A 221 13.91 -2.48 -14.76
C PRO A 221 15.20 -2.81 -15.50
N LEU A 222 15.19 -2.61 -16.81
CA LEU A 222 16.43 -2.60 -17.60
C LEU A 222 17.14 -1.27 -17.36
N PRO A 223 18.47 -1.18 -17.64
CA PRO A 223 19.25 0.05 -17.40
C PRO A 223 18.65 1.33 -18.02
N ASN A 224 17.82 1.18 -19.05
CA ASN A 224 17.17 2.30 -19.77
C ASN A 224 15.67 2.43 -19.45
N GLU A 225 15.15 1.68 -18.47
CA GLU A 225 13.77 1.75 -18.00
C GLU A 225 13.73 2.45 -16.63
N SER A 226 13.47 3.74 -16.61
CA SER A 226 13.18 4.51 -15.40
C SER A 226 11.68 4.49 -15.12
#